data_264402d995475278c7725b65eaf891e7
#
_entry.id   264402d995475278c7725b65eaf891e7
#
_cell.length_a   1.000
_cell.length_b   1.000
_cell.length_c   1.000
_cell.angle_alpha   90.00
_cell.angle_beta   90.00
_cell.angle_gamma   90.00
#
_symmetry.space_group_name_H-M   'P 1'
#
loop_
_entity.id
_entity.type
_entity.pdbx_description
1 polymer ?
#
loop_
_entity_poly.entity_id
_entity_poly.type
_entity_poly.pdbx_seq_one_letter_code
_entity_poly.pdbx_strand_id
1 'polypeptide(L)'
;TDEWHSMFWDNRVSGSIEEGFDTPIPANEKLPEGLDNLLAVQALFPVTSRDEMRGEIGDLDVNGEPNELALISDAKPPSIWHRIMLRLLNIPEYRELLKAAYPDVAEEDFAIQHVANAIAAFEMEAFTFEDSPWDKYIAGRQDALTEVAKQGALVFYGKGNCSSCHSGKIMTDQKVHNIGVPQLGPGKGDAQPLDVGRYLETGNPEERFAFRTPPLKNVALTGPWMHNGAYASLEEAIVHHIDPDGSLDTYQSAQLPAELQSSLRNNESLKRKILNNLDPELKPVSQLNHEDVKALLAFMQALTDESALDMQDLIPD
;
A
#
# COMPACT_ATOMS: atom_id res chain seq x y z
N THR A 1 1.18 -2.45 -16.14
CA THR A 1 -0.12 -2.28 -15.47
C THR A 1 -0.96 -3.53 -15.40
N ASP A 2 -0.77 -4.49 -16.31
CA ASP A 2 -1.47 -5.78 -16.31
C ASP A 2 -1.07 -6.67 -15.12
N GLU A 3 -0.06 -6.26 -14.36
CA GLU A 3 0.41 -6.97 -13.18
C GLU A 3 -0.36 -6.59 -11.91
N TRP A 4 -1.10 -5.48 -11.91
CA TRP A 4 -1.84 -5.00 -10.74
C TRP A 4 -3.31 -5.37 -10.85
N HIS A 5 -3.81 -6.15 -9.86
CA HIS A 5 -5.21 -6.58 -9.77
C HIS A 5 -5.95 -6.01 -8.56
N SER A 6 -5.21 -5.44 -7.60
CA SER A 6 -5.80 -4.85 -6.40
C SER A 6 -4.92 -3.76 -5.78
N MET A 7 -5.56 -2.79 -5.14
CA MET A 7 -4.94 -1.64 -4.52
C MET A 7 -5.42 -1.45 -3.10
N PHE A 8 -4.65 -0.68 -2.33
CA PHE A 8 -4.78 -0.49 -0.88
C PHE A 8 -4.47 -1.76 -0.07
N TRP A 9 -4.22 -1.58 1.22
CA TRP A 9 -3.92 -2.68 2.14
C TRP A 9 -5.11 -3.64 2.35
N ASP A 10 -6.32 -3.18 2.10
CA ASP A 10 -7.57 -3.93 2.28
C ASP A 10 -8.20 -4.40 0.95
N ASN A 11 -7.51 -4.22 -0.17
CA ASN A 11 -8.01 -4.57 -1.50
C ASN A 11 -9.36 -3.92 -1.86
N ARG A 12 -9.69 -2.73 -1.28
CA ARG A 12 -10.97 -2.06 -1.54
C ARG A 12 -11.14 -1.56 -2.97
N VAL A 13 -10.07 -1.55 -3.75
CA VAL A 13 -10.10 -1.26 -5.19
C VAL A 13 -9.44 -2.40 -5.92
N SER A 14 -10.15 -3.05 -6.84
CA SER A 14 -9.65 -4.19 -7.61
C SER A 14 -10.31 -4.30 -8.99
N GLY A 15 -9.77 -5.17 -9.86
CA GLY A 15 -10.29 -5.43 -11.19
C GLY A 15 -9.42 -4.90 -12.31
N SER A 16 -10.00 -4.83 -13.52
CA SER A 16 -9.34 -4.39 -14.73
C SER A 16 -10.32 -3.65 -15.65
N ILE A 17 -9.82 -3.03 -16.72
CA ILE A 17 -10.66 -2.38 -17.73
C ILE A 17 -11.59 -3.41 -18.40
N GLU A 18 -11.13 -4.63 -18.61
CA GLU A 18 -11.86 -5.67 -19.32
C GLU A 18 -12.97 -6.28 -18.47
N GLU A 19 -12.71 -6.52 -17.19
CA GLU A 19 -13.62 -7.16 -16.24
C GLU A 19 -14.48 -6.16 -15.46
N GLY A 20 -14.10 -4.88 -15.49
CA GLY A 20 -14.66 -3.83 -14.63
C GLY A 20 -13.92 -3.71 -13.31
N PHE A 21 -14.20 -2.64 -12.58
CA PHE A 21 -13.58 -2.35 -11.31
C PHE A 21 -14.56 -2.56 -10.15
N ASP A 22 -14.10 -3.28 -9.13
CA ASP A 22 -14.75 -3.35 -7.81
C ASP A 22 -14.16 -2.26 -6.91
N THR A 23 -15.01 -1.42 -6.33
CA THR A 23 -14.60 -0.24 -5.59
C THR A 23 -15.60 0.09 -4.48
N PRO A 24 -15.21 0.84 -3.44
CA PRO A 24 -16.09 1.27 -2.36
C PRO A 24 -17.04 2.43 -2.76
N ILE A 25 -17.21 2.69 -4.06
CA ILE A 25 -18.15 3.72 -4.51
C ILE A 25 -19.59 3.34 -4.12
N PRO A 26 -20.41 4.27 -3.60
CA PRO A 26 -21.81 3.98 -3.30
C PRO A 26 -22.57 3.44 -4.52
N ALA A 27 -23.45 2.46 -4.32
CA ALA A 27 -24.12 1.71 -5.38
C ALA A 27 -24.95 2.58 -6.37
N ASN A 28 -25.33 3.79 -5.98
CA ASN A 28 -26.05 4.75 -6.82
C ASN A 28 -25.15 5.78 -7.50
N GLU A 29 -23.85 5.68 -7.34
CA GLU A 29 -22.83 6.51 -7.96
C GLU A 29 -22.00 5.68 -8.95
N LYS A 30 -21.25 6.36 -9.81
CA LYS A 30 -20.42 5.71 -10.83
C LYS A 30 -19.02 6.30 -10.84
N LEU A 31 -18.07 5.46 -11.21
CA LEU A 31 -16.73 5.91 -11.59
C LEU A 31 -16.82 6.79 -12.85
N PRO A 32 -15.91 7.76 -13.00
CA PRO A 32 -15.75 8.48 -14.27
C PRO A 32 -15.43 7.50 -15.40
N GLU A 33 -15.94 7.81 -16.60
CA GLU A 33 -15.54 7.09 -17.81
C GLU A 33 -14.14 7.55 -18.27
N GLY A 34 -13.39 6.68 -18.96
CA GLY A 34 -12.08 7.02 -19.52
C GLY A 34 -10.92 6.93 -18.53
N LEU A 35 -11.04 6.11 -17.48
CA LEU A 35 -9.91 5.73 -16.63
C LEU A 35 -9.06 4.68 -17.34
N ASP A 36 -7.74 4.90 -17.43
CA ASP A 36 -6.83 4.11 -18.25
C ASP A 36 -6.42 2.77 -17.61
N ASN A 37 -6.46 2.67 -16.27
CA ASN A 37 -6.00 1.48 -15.54
C ASN A 37 -6.38 1.54 -14.05
N LEU A 38 -6.01 0.50 -13.29
CA LEU A 38 -6.32 0.37 -11.86
C LEU A 38 -5.62 1.44 -10.99
N LEU A 39 -4.44 1.95 -11.38
CA LEU A 39 -3.77 3.06 -10.66
C LEU A 39 -4.60 4.34 -10.77
N ALA A 40 -5.13 4.64 -11.96
CA ALA A 40 -6.02 5.79 -12.15
C ALA A 40 -7.30 5.68 -11.30
N VAL A 41 -7.86 4.47 -11.19
CA VAL A 41 -9.00 4.23 -10.29
C VAL A 41 -8.59 4.46 -8.83
N GLN A 42 -7.44 3.94 -8.42
CA GLN A 42 -6.92 4.10 -7.06
C GLN A 42 -6.76 5.59 -6.69
N ALA A 43 -6.22 6.42 -7.59
CA ALA A 43 -5.97 7.84 -7.36
C ALA A 43 -7.25 8.66 -7.03
N LEU A 44 -8.43 8.14 -7.33
CA LEU A 44 -9.72 8.79 -7.04
C LEU A 44 -10.13 8.73 -5.56
N PHE A 45 -9.61 7.79 -4.78
CA PHE A 45 -10.15 7.51 -3.44
C PHE A 45 -9.48 8.27 -2.29
N PRO A 46 -8.15 8.51 -2.24
CA PRO A 46 -7.53 9.30 -1.17
C PRO A 46 -8.16 10.69 -1.00
N VAL A 47 -8.52 11.33 -2.11
CA VAL A 47 -9.16 12.65 -2.13
C VAL A 47 -10.59 12.65 -1.61
N THR A 48 -11.22 11.48 -1.47
CA THR A 48 -12.57 11.33 -0.91
C THR A 48 -12.56 10.93 0.56
N SER A 49 -11.45 10.41 1.05
CA SER A 49 -11.28 9.98 2.43
C SER A 49 -11.05 11.17 3.36
N ARG A 50 -11.82 11.26 4.45
CA ARG A 50 -11.70 12.33 5.44
C ARG A 50 -10.38 12.28 6.18
N ASP A 51 -9.96 11.07 6.56
CA ASP A 51 -8.73 10.84 7.32
C ASP A 51 -7.46 11.02 6.45
N GLU A 52 -7.59 11.01 5.11
CA GLU A 52 -6.46 11.13 4.19
C GLU A 52 -6.31 12.57 3.66
N MET A 53 -7.15 12.99 2.72
CA MET A 53 -6.96 14.26 2.00
C MET A 53 -8.15 15.23 2.09
N ARG A 54 -9.35 14.74 2.42
CA ARG A 54 -10.56 15.54 2.33
C ARG A 54 -10.80 16.44 3.54
N GLY A 55 -10.45 15.96 4.75
CA GLY A 55 -10.66 16.67 6.02
C GLY A 55 -12.08 16.57 6.58
N GLU A 56 -12.23 17.08 7.81
CA GLU A 56 -13.46 17.05 8.60
C GLU A 56 -14.25 18.37 8.52
N ILE A 57 -15.54 18.29 8.86
CA ILE A 57 -16.40 19.49 8.93
C ILE A 57 -15.86 20.43 10.02
N GLY A 58 -15.50 21.63 9.61
CA GLY A 58 -14.91 22.64 10.48
C GLY A 58 -13.42 22.87 10.21
N ASP A 59 -12.77 22.02 9.42
CA ASP A 59 -11.42 22.27 8.96
C ASP A 59 -11.36 23.49 8.03
N LEU A 60 -10.23 24.15 8.03
CA LEU A 60 -9.95 25.28 7.16
C LEU A 60 -9.08 24.85 5.97
N ASP A 61 -9.26 25.54 4.86
CA ASP A 61 -8.37 25.40 3.71
C ASP A 61 -7.03 26.14 3.93
N VAL A 62 -6.14 26.11 2.95
CA VAL A 62 -4.82 26.75 3.00
C VAL A 62 -4.89 28.29 3.13
N ASN A 63 -6.02 28.91 2.84
CA ASN A 63 -6.25 30.33 2.95
C ASN A 63 -6.93 30.74 4.28
N GLY A 64 -7.25 29.74 5.13
CA GLY A 64 -7.97 29.95 6.39
C GLY A 64 -9.49 30.07 6.22
N GLU A 65 -10.03 29.74 5.05
CA GLU A 65 -11.47 29.68 4.78
C GLU A 65 -12.02 28.28 5.05
N PRO A 66 -13.34 28.13 5.31
CA PRO A 66 -13.93 26.81 5.52
C PRO A 66 -13.66 25.87 4.34
N ASN A 67 -13.15 24.66 4.65
CA ASN A 67 -12.89 23.63 3.65
C ASN A 67 -14.21 23.11 3.05
N GLU A 68 -14.53 23.56 1.85
CA GLU A 68 -15.78 23.22 1.18
C GLU A 68 -15.89 21.74 0.79
N LEU A 69 -14.76 21.03 0.64
CA LEU A 69 -14.77 19.58 0.36
C LEU A 69 -15.34 18.79 1.55
N ALA A 70 -15.05 19.23 2.77
CA ALA A 70 -15.55 18.60 3.99
C ALA A 70 -17.08 18.67 4.12
N LEU A 71 -17.72 19.67 3.48
CA LEU A 71 -19.19 19.86 3.52
C LEU A 71 -19.94 18.93 2.55
N ILE A 72 -19.26 18.32 1.58
CA ILE A 72 -19.88 17.40 0.62
C ILE A 72 -20.14 16.05 1.31
N SER A 73 -21.30 15.46 1.08
CA SER A 73 -21.65 14.16 1.66
C SER A 73 -20.69 13.04 1.20
N ASP A 74 -20.35 12.11 2.12
CA ASP A 74 -19.53 10.93 1.83
C ASP A 74 -20.17 10.01 0.78
N ALA A 75 -21.50 10.06 0.66
CA ALA A 75 -22.27 9.32 -0.34
C ALA A 75 -22.20 9.94 -1.75
N LYS A 76 -21.40 11.02 -1.96
CA LYS A 76 -21.34 11.77 -3.22
C LYS A 76 -19.90 12.00 -3.75
N PRO A 77 -19.10 10.92 -3.95
CA PRO A 77 -17.74 11.03 -4.49
C PRO A 77 -17.65 11.84 -5.79
N PRO A 78 -18.54 11.71 -6.77
CA PRO A 78 -18.49 12.52 -7.98
C PRO A 78 -18.56 14.04 -7.73
N SER A 79 -19.27 14.48 -6.69
CA SER A 79 -19.32 15.90 -6.32
C SER A 79 -18.02 16.38 -5.70
N ILE A 80 -17.31 15.50 -4.97
CA ILE A 80 -15.98 15.79 -4.42
C ILE A 80 -14.99 15.94 -5.57
N TRP A 81 -14.94 14.97 -6.50
CA TRP A 81 -14.06 15.00 -7.66
C TRP A 81 -14.31 16.24 -8.54
N HIS A 82 -15.56 16.57 -8.79
CA HIS A 82 -15.90 17.80 -9.53
C HIS A 82 -15.37 19.05 -8.82
N ARG A 83 -15.50 19.12 -7.49
CA ARG A 83 -15.01 20.28 -6.73
C ARG A 83 -13.50 20.40 -6.75
N ILE A 84 -12.78 19.29 -6.71
CA ILE A 84 -11.33 19.23 -6.89
C ILE A 84 -10.93 19.77 -8.27
N MET A 85 -11.62 19.34 -9.32
CA MET A 85 -11.36 19.84 -10.68
C MET A 85 -11.54 21.35 -10.76
N LEU A 86 -12.56 21.93 -10.11
CA LEU A 86 -12.74 23.39 -10.07
C LEU A 86 -11.56 24.10 -9.38
N ARG A 87 -10.99 23.51 -8.31
CA ARG A 87 -9.76 24.02 -7.68
C ARG A 87 -8.59 24.01 -8.66
N LEU A 88 -8.34 22.87 -9.29
CA LEU A 88 -7.22 22.68 -10.22
C LEU A 88 -7.33 23.62 -11.43
N LEU A 89 -8.52 23.71 -12.04
CA LEU A 89 -8.76 24.58 -13.19
C LEU A 89 -8.72 26.09 -12.86
N ASN A 90 -8.79 26.47 -11.59
CA ASN A 90 -8.54 27.87 -11.16
C ASN A 90 -7.05 28.23 -11.11
N ILE A 91 -6.17 27.26 -11.19
CA ILE A 91 -4.72 27.45 -11.25
C ILE A 91 -4.27 27.42 -12.73
N PRO A 92 -3.80 28.54 -13.28
CA PRO A 92 -3.46 28.62 -14.72
C PRO A 92 -2.46 27.56 -15.17
N GLU A 93 -1.47 27.26 -14.35
CA GLU A 93 -0.43 26.29 -14.63
C GLU A 93 -1.00 24.88 -14.84
N TYR A 94 -1.94 24.45 -14.02
CA TYR A 94 -2.60 23.13 -14.21
C TYR A 94 -3.47 23.10 -15.46
N ARG A 95 -4.11 24.20 -15.85
CA ARG A 95 -4.84 24.26 -17.12
C ARG A 95 -3.92 24.05 -18.32
N GLU A 96 -2.77 24.72 -18.34
CA GLU A 96 -1.82 24.59 -19.44
C GLU A 96 -1.20 23.19 -19.48
N LEU A 97 -0.91 22.56 -18.31
CA LEU A 97 -0.44 21.19 -18.25
C LEU A 97 -1.50 20.21 -18.77
N LEU A 98 -2.76 20.36 -18.40
CA LEU A 98 -3.85 19.53 -18.89
C LEU A 98 -4.03 19.68 -20.41
N LYS A 99 -3.99 20.92 -20.96
CA LYS A 99 -4.04 21.14 -22.40
C LYS A 99 -2.87 20.49 -23.15
N ALA A 100 -1.68 20.53 -22.57
CA ALA A 100 -0.51 19.91 -23.17
C ALA A 100 -0.61 18.37 -23.16
N ALA A 101 -1.14 17.78 -22.08
CA ALA A 101 -1.30 16.34 -21.94
C ALA A 101 -2.48 15.78 -22.78
N TYR A 102 -3.54 16.58 -22.95
CA TYR A 102 -4.78 16.17 -23.63
C TYR A 102 -5.19 17.18 -24.71
N PRO A 103 -4.40 17.30 -25.82
CA PRO A 103 -4.59 18.34 -26.83
C PRO A 103 -5.93 18.24 -27.60
N ASP A 104 -6.55 17.06 -27.63
CA ASP A 104 -7.81 16.77 -28.32
C ASP A 104 -9.04 16.96 -27.43
N VAL A 105 -8.86 17.32 -26.14
CA VAL A 105 -9.95 17.53 -25.16
C VAL A 105 -10.17 19.03 -25.00
N ALA A 106 -11.42 19.48 -25.15
CA ALA A 106 -11.79 20.86 -24.90
C ALA A 106 -11.66 21.19 -23.39
N GLU A 107 -11.30 22.46 -23.06
CA GLU A 107 -11.05 22.84 -21.67
C GLU A 107 -12.29 22.64 -20.77
N GLU A 108 -13.48 22.86 -21.30
CA GLU A 108 -14.76 22.62 -20.60
C GLU A 108 -15.06 21.15 -20.30
N ASP A 109 -14.37 20.22 -20.99
CA ASP A 109 -14.55 18.78 -20.83
C ASP A 109 -13.49 18.16 -19.89
N PHE A 110 -12.56 18.95 -19.37
CA PHE A 110 -11.62 18.44 -18.37
C PHE A 110 -12.34 18.01 -17.10
N ALA A 111 -12.11 16.75 -16.73
CA ALA A 111 -12.71 16.14 -15.55
C ALA A 111 -11.68 15.28 -14.79
N ILE A 112 -12.06 14.75 -13.64
CA ILE A 112 -11.14 14.10 -12.69
C ILE A 112 -10.38 12.90 -13.29
N GLN A 113 -10.96 12.20 -14.27
CA GLN A 113 -10.27 11.08 -14.93
C GLN A 113 -8.98 11.50 -15.63
N HIS A 114 -8.91 12.73 -16.18
CA HIS A 114 -7.69 13.23 -16.80
C HIS A 114 -6.56 13.43 -15.76
N VAL A 115 -6.92 13.90 -14.58
CA VAL A 115 -5.97 14.05 -13.46
C VAL A 115 -5.56 12.67 -12.92
N ALA A 116 -6.52 11.77 -12.75
CA ALA A 116 -6.27 10.41 -12.27
C ALA A 116 -5.36 9.63 -13.22
N ASN A 117 -5.59 9.74 -14.54
CA ASN A 117 -4.73 9.14 -15.57
C ASN A 117 -3.32 9.76 -15.58
N ALA A 118 -3.20 11.07 -15.36
CA ALA A 118 -1.90 11.74 -15.27
C ALA A 118 -1.12 11.27 -14.01
N ILE A 119 -1.79 11.09 -12.86
CA ILE A 119 -1.18 10.51 -11.65
C ILE A 119 -0.72 9.09 -11.92
N ALA A 120 -1.57 8.25 -12.51
CA ALA A 120 -1.22 6.87 -12.86
C ALA A 120 -0.04 6.79 -13.84
N ALA A 121 0.00 7.67 -14.84
CA ALA A 121 1.14 7.74 -15.78
C ALA A 121 2.43 8.13 -15.07
N PHE A 122 2.37 9.11 -14.16
CA PHE A 122 3.52 9.48 -13.33
C PHE A 122 3.99 8.32 -12.45
N GLU A 123 3.08 7.62 -11.77
CA GLU A 123 3.43 6.46 -10.93
C GLU A 123 4.09 5.34 -11.74
N MET A 124 3.58 5.07 -12.94
CA MET A 124 4.16 4.05 -13.82
C MET A 124 5.56 4.42 -14.29
N GLU A 125 5.81 5.68 -14.62
CA GLU A 125 7.13 6.15 -15.06
C GLU A 125 8.10 6.23 -13.89
N ALA A 126 7.69 6.83 -12.78
CA ALA A 126 8.57 7.15 -11.65
C ALA A 126 8.89 5.93 -10.78
N PHE A 127 7.96 4.96 -10.65
CA PHE A 127 8.07 3.86 -9.70
C PHE A 127 8.21 2.47 -10.33
N THR A 128 8.57 2.39 -11.60
CA THR A 128 8.90 1.12 -12.26
C THR A 128 10.41 0.85 -12.14
N PHE A 129 10.76 -0.14 -11.31
CA PHE A 129 12.13 -0.52 -10.98
C PHE A 129 12.41 -1.95 -11.45
N GLU A 130 13.38 -2.14 -12.35
CA GLU A 130 13.69 -3.43 -12.99
C GLU A 130 15.20 -3.73 -13.05
N ASP A 131 16.04 -2.96 -12.34
CA ASP A 131 17.49 -3.08 -12.41
C ASP A 131 18.17 -3.37 -11.06
N SER A 132 17.42 -3.98 -10.11
CA SER A 132 18.00 -4.41 -8.83
C SER A 132 19.06 -5.52 -9.02
N PRO A 133 19.93 -5.77 -8.03
CA PRO A 133 20.83 -6.93 -8.05
C PRO A 133 20.11 -8.26 -8.29
N TRP A 134 18.90 -8.42 -7.76
CA TRP A 134 18.07 -9.59 -8.01
C TRP A 134 17.62 -9.68 -9.47
N ASP A 135 17.14 -8.58 -10.07
CA ASP A 135 16.72 -8.55 -11.47
C ASP A 135 17.88 -8.93 -12.39
N LYS A 136 19.06 -8.37 -12.12
CA LYS A 136 20.29 -8.70 -12.84
C LYS A 136 20.68 -10.18 -12.70
N TYR A 137 20.52 -10.75 -11.52
CA TYR A 137 20.83 -12.15 -11.25
C TYR A 137 19.91 -13.11 -12.02
N ILE A 138 18.59 -12.87 -11.98
CA ILE A 138 17.63 -13.71 -12.74
C ILE A 138 17.76 -13.52 -14.25
N ALA A 139 18.27 -12.37 -14.71
CA ALA A 139 18.65 -12.12 -16.11
C ALA A 139 19.97 -12.82 -16.51
N GLY A 140 20.61 -13.60 -15.61
CA GLY A 140 21.79 -14.42 -15.89
C GLY A 140 23.13 -13.84 -15.41
N ARG A 141 23.16 -12.67 -14.77
CA ARG A 141 24.38 -12.08 -14.18
C ARG A 141 24.67 -12.69 -12.83
N GLN A 142 25.40 -13.80 -12.82
CA GLN A 142 25.70 -14.61 -11.62
C GLN A 142 26.48 -13.87 -10.53
N ASP A 143 27.19 -12.83 -10.88
CA ASP A 143 27.98 -11.95 -10.00
C ASP A 143 27.19 -10.79 -9.38
N ALA A 144 25.94 -10.58 -9.81
CA ALA A 144 25.09 -9.50 -9.32
C ALA A 144 24.65 -9.66 -7.85
N LEU A 145 24.62 -10.89 -7.34
CA LEU A 145 24.30 -11.17 -5.95
C LEU A 145 25.52 -11.60 -5.15
N THR A 146 25.62 -11.12 -3.91
CA THR A 146 26.55 -11.66 -2.93
C THR A 146 26.17 -13.11 -2.55
N GLU A 147 27.12 -13.91 -2.09
CA GLU A 147 26.84 -15.29 -1.65
C GLU A 147 25.80 -15.33 -0.50
N VAL A 148 25.82 -14.35 0.40
CA VAL A 148 24.82 -14.25 1.48
C VAL A 148 23.42 -13.96 0.93
N ALA A 149 23.29 -13.08 -0.05
CA ALA A 149 22.00 -12.81 -0.70
C ALA A 149 21.49 -14.01 -1.49
N LYS A 150 22.38 -14.80 -2.15
CA LYS A 150 22.02 -16.06 -2.78
C LYS A 150 21.49 -17.09 -1.77
N GLN A 151 22.14 -17.19 -0.60
CA GLN A 151 21.63 -18.03 0.49
C GLN A 151 20.27 -17.54 0.99
N GLY A 152 20.07 -16.24 1.08
CA GLY A 152 18.78 -15.63 1.41
C GLY A 152 17.68 -15.97 0.41
N ALA A 153 18.00 -15.93 -0.89
CA ALA A 153 17.07 -16.36 -1.93
C ALA A 153 16.71 -17.86 -1.78
N LEU A 154 17.68 -18.74 -1.47
CA LEU A 154 17.40 -20.15 -1.22
C LEU A 154 16.51 -20.37 0.02
N VAL A 155 16.68 -19.57 1.06
CA VAL A 155 15.78 -19.60 2.24
C VAL A 155 14.39 -19.11 1.84
N PHE A 156 14.29 -18.00 1.13
CA PHE A 156 13.06 -17.36 0.70
C PHE A 156 12.18 -18.26 -0.18
N TYR A 157 12.76 -18.85 -1.21
CA TYR A 157 12.07 -19.78 -2.12
C TYR A 157 11.99 -21.22 -1.61
N GLY A 158 12.71 -21.56 -0.54
CA GLY A 158 12.77 -22.89 0.04
C GLY A 158 12.14 -22.95 1.43
N LYS A 159 12.95 -23.27 2.44
CA LYS A 159 12.49 -23.56 3.80
C LYS A 159 11.78 -22.39 4.51
N GLY A 160 11.98 -21.15 4.06
CA GLY A 160 11.31 -19.95 4.57
C GLY A 160 9.88 -19.78 4.07
N ASN A 161 9.48 -20.50 3.01
CA ASN A 161 8.15 -20.46 2.38
C ASN A 161 7.63 -19.05 2.03
N CYS A 162 8.51 -18.06 1.96
CA CYS A 162 8.10 -16.65 1.73
C CYS A 162 7.46 -16.47 0.34
N SER A 163 7.92 -17.25 -0.64
CA SER A 163 7.43 -17.21 -2.02
C SER A 163 6.01 -17.77 -2.20
N SER A 164 5.39 -18.37 -1.17
CA SER A 164 3.97 -18.76 -1.24
C SER A 164 3.04 -17.54 -1.40
N CYS A 165 3.42 -16.41 -0.81
CA CYS A 165 2.71 -15.13 -0.91
C CYS A 165 3.49 -14.11 -1.76
N HIS A 166 4.82 -14.05 -1.62
CA HIS A 166 5.69 -13.12 -2.30
C HIS A 166 6.33 -13.73 -3.55
N SER A 167 5.56 -13.89 -4.63
CA SER A 167 6.00 -14.50 -5.88
C SER A 167 5.70 -13.64 -7.11
N GLY A 168 6.13 -14.10 -8.29
CA GLY A 168 5.96 -13.36 -9.54
C GLY A 168 6.97 -12.21 -9.71
N LYS A 169 6.79 -11.43 -10.77
CA LYS A 169 7.71 -10.35 -11.17
C LYS A 169 7.78 -9.24 -10.13
N ILE A 170 6.65 -8.89 -9.53
CA ILE A 170 6.55 -7.85 -8.50
C ILE A 170 6.57 -8.41 -7.07
N MET A 171 6.80 -9.74 -6.92
CA MET A 171 6.92 -10.43 -5.63
C MET A 171 5.73 -10.22 -4.69
N THR A 172 4.52 -10.43 -5.21
CA THR A 172 3.26 -10.43 -4.46
C THR A 172 2.23 -11.29 -5.17
N ASP A 173 1.39 -11.99 -4.43
CA ASP A 173 0.20 -12.66 -4.94
C ASP A 173 -1.03 -11.75 -4.95
N GLN A 174 -0.92 -10.54 -4.39
CA GLN A 174 -1.96 -9.52 -4.25
C GLN A 174 -3.21 -10.00 -3.49
N LYS A 175 -3.14 -11.15 -2.84
CA LYS A 175 -4.18 -11.64 -1.95
C LYS A 175 -4.07 -11.02 -0.57
N VAL A 176 -5.07 -11.28 0.26
CA VAL A 176 -5.09 -10.80 1.63
C VAL A 176 -4.77 -11.95 2.60
N HIS A 177 -3.89 -11.67 3.56
CA HIS A 177 -3.44 -12.63 4.56
C HIS A 177 -3.42 -11.99 5.94
N ASN A 178 -3.90 -12.70 6.95
CA ASN A 178 -3.69 -12.32 8.33
C ASN A 178 -2.34 -12.86 8.81
N ILE A 179 -1.36 -12.01 8.93
CA ILE A 179 -0.01 -12.34 9.41
C ILE A 179 0.23 -11.97 10.88
N GLY A 180 -0.84 -11.66 11.63
CA GLY A 180 -0.72 -11.40 13.06
C GLY A 180 -0.17 -10.02 13.43
N VAL A 181 -0.33 -8.98 12.60
CA VAL A 181 0.25 -7.65 12.84
C VAL A 181 -0.25 -7.03 14.14
N PRO A 182 0.63 -6.46 14.99
CA PRO A 182 0.23 -5.73 16.19
C PRO A 182 -0.75 -4.59 15.87
N GLN A 183 -1.76 -4.41 16.74
CA GLN A 183 -2.74 -3.34 16.56
C GLN A 183 -2.26 -2.05 17.23
N LEU A 184 -2.11 -1.00 16.43
CA LEU A 184 -1.69 0.33 16.86
C LEU A 184 -2.31 1.42 15.97
N GLY A 185 -2.20 2.67 16.40
CA GLY A 185 -2.78 3.80 15.68
C GLY A 185 -4.29 3.99 15.97
N PRO A 186 -4.97 4.83 15.19
CA PRO A 186 -6.39 5.17 15.39
C PRO A 186 -7.35 4.03 15.03
N GLY A 187 -6.87 3.02 14.26
CA GLY A 187 -7.76 2.04 13.63
C GLY A 187 -8.42 2.59 12.37
N LYS A 188 -9.42 1.86 11.84
CA LYS A 188 -10.09 2.24 10.60
C LYS A 188 -11.60 2.06 10.68
N GLY A 189 -12.35 3.04 10.16
CA GLY A 189 -13.80 3.00 10.00
C GLY A 189 -14.56 2.61 11.27
N ASP A 190 -15.63 1.85 11.13
CA ASP A 190 -16.50 1.43 12.25
C ASP A 190 -15.82 0.45 13.23
N ALA A 191 -14.63 -0.07 12.88
CA ALA A 191 -13.88 -0.95 13.76
C ALA A 191 -12.93 -0.20 14.71
N GLN A 192 -12.82 1.13 14.58
CA GLN A 192 -11.97 1.94 15.46
C GLN A 192 -12.18 1.56 16.94
N PRO A 193 -11.13 1.47 17.71
CA PRO A 193 -9.73 1.80 17.44
C PRO A 193 -8.90 0.65 16.85
N LEU A 194 -9.51 -0.33 16.22
CA LEU A 194 -8.81 -1.43 15.53
C LEU A 194 -8.83 -1.22 14.02
N ASP A 195 -7.80 -1.72 13.34
CA ASP A 195 -7.83 -1.97 11.91
C ASP A 195 -8.03 -3.47 11.69
N VAL A 196 -9.15 -3.84 11.14
CA VAL A 196 -9.53 -5.24 10.90
C VAL A 196 -9.37 -5.65 9.43
N GLY A 197 -8.71 -4.79 8.64
CA GLY A 197 -8.32 -5.08 7.26
C GLY A 197 -9.50 -5.34 6.32
N ARG A 198 -9.34 -6.31 5.44
CA ARG A 198 -10.34 -6.66 4.40
C ARG A 198 -11.73 -6.93 4.94
N TYR A 199 -11.85 -7.38 6.18
CA TYR A 199 -13.15 -7.59 6.82
C TYR A 199 -14.06 -6.35 6.79
N LEU A 200 -13.52 -5.14 6.85
CA LEU A 200 -14.33 -3.91 6.76
C LEU A 200 -15.06 -3.78 5.41
N GLU A 201 -14.46 -4.28 4.35
CA GLU A 201 -15.00 -4.17 3.00
C GLU A 201 -15.98 -5.32 2.68
N THR A 202 -15.69 -6.53 3.19
CA THR A 202 -16.42 -7.75 2.78
C THR A 202 -17.40 -8.26 3.82
N GLY A 203 -17.20 -7.94 5.11
CA GLY A 203 -17.92 -8.55 6.22
C GLY A 203 -17.61 -10.03 6.43
N ASN A 204 -16.65 -10.61 5.67
CA ASN A 204 -16.27 -12.01 5.80
C ASN A 204 -15.38 -12.22 7.04
N PRO A 205 -15.83 -12.98 8.06
CA PRO A 205 -15.04 -13.19 9.29
C PRO A 205 -13.68 -13.84 9.08
N GLU A 206 -13.49 -14.60 7.99
CA GLU A 206 -12.21 -15.24 7.66
C GLU A 206 -11.16 -14.23 7.19
N GLU A 207 -11.58 -13.05 6.73
CA GLU A 207 -10.71 -11.97 6.28
C GLU A 207 -10.41 -10.93 7.38
N ARG A 208 -10.78 -11.23 8.63
CA ARG A 208 -10.52 -10.35 9.75
C ARG A 208 -9.03 -10.28 10.06
N PHE A 209 -8.48 -9.05 10.13
CA PHE A 209 -7.05 -8.76 10.26
C PHE A 209 -6.21 -9.19 9.05
N ALA A 210 -6.84 -9.50 7.93
CA ALA A 210 -6.15 -9.82 6.69
C ALA A 210 -5.88 -8.55 5.87
N PHE A 211 -4.63 -8.42 5.39
CA PHE A 211 -4.15 -7.30 4.59
C PHE A 211 -3.46 -7.83 3.34
N ARG A 212 -3.46 -7.02 2.28
CA ARG A 212 -2.85 -7.38 1.01
C ARG A 212 -1.36 -7.63 1.16
N THR A 213 -0.86 -8.68 0.52
CA THR A 213 0.57 -8.91 0.35
C THR A 213 1.19 -7.76 -0.44
N PRO A 214 2.08 -6.94 0.14
CA PRO A 214 2.76 -5.89 -0.60
C PRO A 214 3.83 -6.48 -1.52
N PRO A 215 4.18 -5.80 -2.62
CA PRO A 215 5.36 -6.14 -3.40
C PRO A 215 6.63 -5.94 -2.58
N LEU A 216 7.68 -6.71 -2.88
CA LEU A 216 8.96 -6.60 -2.17
C LEU A 216 10.04 -5.81 -2.94
N LYS A 217 9.74 -5.32 -4.14
CA LYS A 217 10.64 -4.41 -4.85
C LYS A 217 10.95 -3.20 -3.96
N ASN A 218 12.23 -2.88 -3.79
CA ASN A 218 12.71 -1.79 -2.94
C ASN A 218 12.30 -1.87 -1.45
N VAL A 219 11.91 -3.04 -0.96
CA VAL A 219 11.38 -3.21 0.41
C VAL A 219 12.32 -2.69 1.50
N ALA A 220 13.63 -2.70 1.27
CA ALA A 220 14.61 -2.18 2.23
C ALA A 220 14.54 -0.64 2.40
N LEU A 221 13.90 0.08 1.47
CA LEU A 221 13.76 1.55 1.49
C LEU A 221 12.41 2.02 2.00
N THR A 222 11.39 1.13 2.06
CA THR A 222 9.98 1.50 2.28
C THR A 222 9.50 1.32 3.71
N GLY A 223 10.41 1.34 4.69
CA GLY A 223 10.03 1.35 6.10
C GLY A 223 9.29 2.64 6.54
N PRO A 224 8.57 2.60 7.66
CA PRO A 224 8.36 1.45 8.54
C PRO A 224 7.46 0.38 7.92
N TRP A 225 7.65 -0.88 8.34
CA TRP A 225 7.02 -2.04 7.72
C TRP A 225 5.69 -2.43 8.37
N MET A 226 4.91 -3.27 7.69
CA MET A 226 3.50 -3.62 7.88
C MET A 226 2.55 -2.48 7.44
N HIS A 227 1.26 -2.78 7.32
CA HIS A 227 0.24 -1.82 6.89
C HIS A 227 0.11 -0.58 7.80
N ASN A 228 0.49 -0.73 9.06
CA ASN A 228 0.40 0.32 10.09
C ASN A 228 1.77 0.79 10.61
N GLY A 229 2.87 0.38 9.95
CA GLY A 229 4.22 0.77 10.36
C GLY A 229 4.70 0.17 11.68
N ALA A 230 4.19 -1.01 12.06
CA ALA A 230 4.49 -1.64 13.35
C ALA A 230 5.98 -1.90 13.59
N TYR A 231 6.78 -2.07 12.57
CA TYR A 231 8.21 -2.38 12.68
C TYR A 231 9.07 -1.32 12.01
N ALA A 232 9.98 -0.73 12.77
CA ALA A 232 10.97 0.22 12.27
C ALA A 232 12.23 -0.48 11.71
N SER A 233 12.37 -1.79 11.91
CA SER A 233 13.46 -2.63 11.41
C SER A 233 12.92 -3.70 10.46
N LEU A 234 13.52 -3.80 9.26
CA LEU A 234 13.18 -4.86 8.31
C LEU A 234 13.51 -6.25 8.87
N GLU A 235 14.57 -6.36 9.67
CA GLU A 235 14.92 -7.61 10.36
C GLU A 235 13.80 -8.05 11.31
N GLU A 236 13.26 -7.14 12.12
CA GLU A 236 12.13 -7.43 13.01
C GLU A 236 10.86 -7.81 12.24
N ALA A 237 10.60 -7.16 11.10
CA ALA A 237 9.51 -7.55 10.23
C ALA A 237 9.68 -8.96 9.66
N ILE A 238 10.90 -9.36 9.28
CA ILE A 238 11.22 -10.73 8.86
C ILE A 238 11.00 -11.72 10.02
N VAL A 239 11.49 -11.41 11.22
CA VAL A 239 11.31 -12.26 12.41
C VAL A 239 9.83 -12.44 12.75
N HIS A 240 9.03 -11.37 12.60
CA HIS A 240 7.58 -11.45 12.80
C HIS A 240 6.90 -12.45 11.85
N HIS A 241 7.28 -12.49 10.58
CA HIS A 241 6.73 -13.47 9.64
C HIS A 241 7.11 -14.93 10.01
N ILE A 242 8.27 -15.11 10.66
CA ILE A 242 8.75 -16.42 11.08
C ILE A 242 8.01 -16.91 12.33
N ASP A 243 7.76 -16.01 13.30
CA ASP A 243 7.10 -16.31 14.57
C ASP A 243 6.15 -15.16 14.97
N PRO A 244 4.96 -15.09 14.37
CA PRO A 244 3.98 -14.05 14.70
C PRO A 244 3.53 -14.07 16.17
N ASP A 245 3.39 -15.26 16.76
CA ASP A 245 2.94 -15.43 18.15
C ASP A 245 3.97 -14.88 19.13
N GLY A 246 5.21 -15.37 19.05
CA GLY A 246 6.32 -14.88 19.89
C GLY A 246 6.61 -13.39 19.67
N SER A 247 6.48 -12.91 18.43
CA SER A 247 6.63 -11.49 18.11
C SER A 247 5.54 -10.64 18.76
N LEU A 248 4.27 -11.05 18.72
CA LEU A 248 3.17 -10.35 19.39
C LEU A 248 3.34 -10.33 20.91
N ASP A 249 3.86 -11.40 21.51
CA ASP A 249 4.08 -11.50 22.96
C ASP A 249 5.20 -10.59 23.44
N THR A 250 6.23 -10.41 22.62
CA THR A 250 7.40 -9.61 22.96
C THR A 250 7.36 -8.18 22.45
N TYR A 251 6.35 -7.81 21.64
CA TYR A 251 6.23 -6.49 21.02
C TYR A 251 6.16 -5.37 22.06
N GLN A 252 7.02 -4.38 21.93
CA GLN A 252 7.14 -3.24 22.85
C GLN A 252 6.80 -1.93 22.15
N SER A 253 5.96 -1.11 22.79
CA SER A 253 5.63 0.22 22.28
C SER A 253 6.84 1.17 22.17
N ALA A 254 7.94 0.89 22.92
CA ALA A 254 9.14 1.72 22.91
C ALA A 254 9.84 1.82 21.54
N GLN A 255 9.58 0.89 20.61
CA GLN A 255 10.08 0.97 19.24
C GLN A 255 9.25 1.90 18.32
N LEU A 256 8.07 2.34 18.79
CA LEU A 256 7.24 3.27 18.06
C LEU A 256 7.63 4.73 18.34
N PRO A 257 7.37 5.66 17.41
CA PRO A 257 7.41 7.09 17.68
C PRO A 257 6.61 7.44 18.95
N ALA A 258 7.08 8.42 19.71
CA ALA A 258 6.52 8.74 21.03
C ALA A 258 5.01 9.00 21.02
N GLU A 259 4.53 9.65 19.97
CA GLU A 259 3.12 9.98 19.74
C GLU A 259 2.24 8.74 19.50
N LEU A 260 2.82 7.63 19.04
CA LEU A 260 2.11 6.38 18.75
C LEU A 260 2.18 5.36 19.89
N GLN A 261 3.07 5.52 20.85
CA GLN A 261 3.31 4.53 21.92
C GLN A 261 2.05 4.22 22.73
N SER A 262 1.22 5.22 23.00
CA SER A 262 -0.03 5.06 23.74
C SER A 262 -1.15 4.38 22.93
N SER A 263 -0.97 4.25 21.63
CA SER A 263 -1.96 3.66 20.72
C SER A 263 -1.86 2.14 20.62
N LEU A 264 -0.79 1.53 21.12
CA LEU A 264 -0.61 0.07 21.10
C LEU A 264 -1.71 -0.65 21.89
N ARG A 265 -2.31 -1.65 21.25
CA ARG A 265 -3.33 -2.52 21.83
C ARG A 265 -2.85 -3.97 21.79
N ASN A 266 -2.43 -4.48 22.94
CA ASN A 266 -1.80 -5.81 23.06
C ASN A 266 -2.37 -6.67 24.18
N ASN A 267 -3.66 -6.46 24.57
CA ASN A 267 -4.25 -7.32 25.58
C ASN A 267 -4.47 -8.75 25.05
N GLU A 268 -4.40 -9.72 25.97
CA GLU A 268 -4.45 -11.16 25.66
C GLU A 268 -5.71 -11.61 24.88
N SER A 269 -6.84 -10.94 25.09
CA SER A 269 -8.08 -11.26 24.36
C SER A 269 -7.97 -10.87 22.89
N LEU A 270 -7.35 -9.72 22.61
CA LEU A 270 -7.13 -9.23 21.24
C LEU A 270 -6.07 -10.06 20.51
N LYS A 271 -4.94 -10.34 21.17
CA LYS A 271 -3.90 -11.23 20.61
C LYS A 271 -4.50 -12.56 20.17
N ARG A 272 -5.27 -13.21 21.05
CA ARG A 272 -5.96 -14.47 20.70
C ARG A 272 -6.88 -14.33 19.49
N LYS A 273 -7.61 -13.22 19.36
CA LYS A 273 -8.50 -13.00 18.20
C LYS A 273 -7.71 -12.88 16.91
N ILE A 274 -6.56 -12.20 16.95
CA ILE A 274 -5.66 -12.04 15.79
C ILE A 274 -5.08 -13.40 15.40
N LEU A 275 -4.51 -14.14 16.38
CA LEU A 275 -3.82 -15.41 16.16
C LEU A 275 -4.76 -16.55 15.75
N ASN A 276 -6.01 -16.56 16.24
CA ASN A 276 -6.99 -17.58 15.87
C ASN A 276 -7.37 -17.56 14.37
N ASN A 277 -7.11 -16.46 13.69
CA ASN A 277 -7.41 -16.28 12.27
C ASN A 277 -6.13 -16.12 11.42
N LEU A 278 -4.97 -16.56 11.94
CA LEU A 278 -3.71 -16.55 11.18
C LEU A 278 -3.84 -17.37 9.91
N ASP A 279 -3.25 -16.84 8.85
CA ASP A 279 -3.18 -17.55 7.58
C ASP A 279 -2.41 -18.87 7.74
N PRO A 280 -2.96 -20.01 7.28
CA PRO A 280 -2.32 -21.31 7.41
C PRO A 280 -0.99 -21.43 6.66
N GLU A 281 -0.72 -20.56 5.68
CA GLU A 281 0.58 -20.51 4.98
C GLU A 281 1.73 -20.01 5.89
N LEU A 282 1.39 -19.29 6.98
CA LEU A 282 2.34 -18.88 8.03
C LEU A 282 2.57 -20.00 9.07
N LYS A 283 2.62 -21.24 8.64
CA LYS A 283 3.00 -22.32 9.55
C LYS A 283 4.38 -22.03 10.12
N PRO A 284 4.58 -22.20 11.44
CA PRO A 284 5.83 -21.86 12.10
C PRO A 284 7.01 -22.46 11.36
N VAL A 285 7.85 -21.61 10.81
CA VAL A 285 9.09 -22.00 10.13
C VAL A 285 10.18 -22.15 11.20
N SER A 286 9.85 -22.90 12.25
CA SER A 286 10.66 -23.10 13.46
C SER A 286 12.08 -23.62 13.24
N GLN A 287 12.42 -23.93 11.99
CA GLN A 287 13.76 -24.37 11.59
C GLN A 287 14.67 -23.23 11.10
N LEU A 288 14.17 -22.00 10.95
CA LEU A 288 15.01 -20.87 10.57
C LEU A 288 15.81 -20.41 11.79
N ASN A 289 17.09 -20.22 11.56
CA ASN A 289 18.03 -19.75 12.57
C ASN A 289 18.48 -18.30 12.27
N HIS A 290 19.28 -17.72 13.15
CA HIS A 290 19.76 -16.36 13.00
C HIS A 290 20.57 -16.11 11.71
N GLU A 291 21.31 -17.10 11.21
CA GLU A 291 22.03 -16.97 9.93
C GLU A 291 21.06 -16.95 8.74
N ASP A 292 19.95 -17.67 8.83
CA ASP A 292 18.88 -17.61 7.82
C ASP A 292 18.22 -16.23 7.79
N VAL A 293 17.97 -15.62 8.94
CA VAL A 293 17.42 -14.24 9.04
C VAL A 293 18.38 -13.21 8.40
N LYS A 294 19.68 -13.31 8.71
CA LYS A 294 20.69 -12.46 8.07
C LYS A 294 20.74 -12.64 6.56
N ALA A 295 20.64 -13.87 6.09
CA ALA A 295 20.64 -14.16 4.68
C ALA A 295 19.38 -13.62 3.99
N LEU A 296 18.20 -13.78 4.61
CA LEU A 296 16.95 -13.16 4.15
C LEU A 296 17.05 -11.64 4.08
N LEU A 297 17.61 -10.98 5.12
CA LEU A 297 17.81 -9.53 5.12
C LEU A 297 18.71 -9.10 3.96
N ALA A 298 19.82 -9.82 3.71
CA ALA A 298 20.69 -9.53 2.57
C ALA A 298 19.97 -9.74 1.22
N PHE A 299 19.08 -10.72 1.12
CA PHE A 299 18.25 -10.90 -0.07
C PHE A 299 17.24 -9.77 -0.23
N MET A 300 16.53 -9.33 0.83
CA MET A 300 15.63 -8.19 0.77
C MET A 300 16.35 -6.90 0.32
N GLN A 301 17.57 -6.68 0.79
CA GLN A 301 18.41 -5.57 0.35
C GLN A 301 18.77 -5.67 -1.14
N ALA A 302 18.98 -6.89 -1.66
CA ALA A 302 19.28 -7.11 -3.07
C ALA A 302 18.07 -6.90 -4.01
N LEU A 303 16.87 -6.67 -3.47
CA LEU A 303 15.68 -6.26 -4.23
C LEU A 303 15.62 -4.74 -4.45
N THR A 304 16.61 -3.99 -3.97
CA THR A 304 16.69 -2.54 -4.12
C THR A 304 17.31 -2.18 -5.46
N ASP A 305 16.60 -1.40 -6.24
CA ASP A 305 17.12 -0.74 -7.44
C ASP A 305 17.84 0.54 -7.03
N GLU A 306 19.06 0.76 -7.53
CA GLU A 306 19.85 1.93 -7.16
C GLU A 306 19.20 3.25 -7.60
N SER A 307 18.43 3.24 -8.70
CA SER A 307 17.68 4.42 -9.14
C SER A 307 16.61 4.88 -8.15
N ALA A 308 16.11 3.99 -7.29
CA ALA A 308 15.18 4.35 -6.23
C ALA A 308 15.81 5.18 -5.10
N LEU A 309 17.14 5.29 -5.04
CA LEU A 309 17.86 6.08 -4.03
C LEU A 309 17.95 7.57 -4.39
N ASP A 310 17.79 7.91 -5.65
CA ASP A 310 17.92 9.29 -6.15
C ASP A 310 16.66 9.68 -6.94
N MET A 311 15.62 10.03 -6.20
CA MET A 311 14.34 10.46 -6.75
C MET A 311 14.08 11.96 -6.54
N GLN A 312 15.13 12.74 -6.20
CA GLN A 312 14.96 14.17 -5.91
C GLN A 312 14.51 14.96 -7.14
N ASP A 313 14.95 14.54 -8.33
CA ASP A 313 14.54 15.15 -9.60
C ASP A 313 13.04 14.99 -9.92
N LEU A 314 12.34 14.12 -9.19
CA LEU A 314 10.88 13.93 -9.30
C LEU A 314 10.07 14.90 -8.43
N ILE A 315 10.71 15.61 -7.52
CA ILE A 315 10.06 16.59 -6.63
C ILE A 315 9.97 17.91 -7.40
N PRO A 316 8.77 18.46 -7.65
CA PRO A 316 8.61 19.75 -8.27
C PRO A 316 9.28 20.87 -7.43
N ASP A 317 9.84 21.88 -8.11
CA ASP A 317 10.44 23.08 -7.51
C ASP A 317 9.42 23.89 -6.67
#